data_f458df3427c3003f902334ee5d1eea9d
#
_entry.id   f458df3427c3003f902334ee5d1eea9d
#
_cell.length_a   1.000
_cell.length_b   1.000
_cell.length_c   1.000
_cell.angle_alpha   90.00
_cell.angle_beta   90.00
_cell.angle_gamma   90.00
#
_symmetry.space_group_name_H-M   'P 1'
#
loop_
_entity.id
_entity.type
_entity.pdbx_description
1 polymer ?
#
loop_
_entity_poly.entity_id
_entity_poly.type
_entity_poly.pdbx_seq_one_letter_code
_entity_poly.pdbx_strand_id
1 'polypeptide(L)'
;MEGWTAPVLRAVIDSAPEGIVVCSALGTDQPVVYANAAFERLTGYEARELIGTDLRRLQGSDREQEGRNRLRQALTQGAATRALLRNYRKDGTQFWNEIFLEPVRDADGALTHFVGFHRDVGERERSAGTQSSVGLPAWMREDRLTGLYTRNYFEELLRHDWQIARREERLLTIMMFEIDAHQAYTERFGQQAADACVRRLAGVINGCFRRGSDLVARWEGGRLIALARSTGPAALEGFAHMITQRVLDQCIHHPRGAAGKYVTVSVAVASLMPTVKLQPEALLLGAERALLRASALQAGRIMMATGKDFA
;
A
#
# COMPACT_ATOMS: atom_id res chain seq x y z
N MET A 1 3.83 3.12 -28.78
CA MET A 1 2.72 2.40 -28.09
C MET A 1 1.60 2.15 -29.10
N GLU A 2 1.90 1.34 -30.09
CA GLU A 2 0.94 0.91 -31.10
C GLU A 2 0.23 -0.34 -30.55
N GLY A 3 -1.09 -0.30 -30.44
CA GLY A 3 -1.92 -1.47 -30.14
C GLY A 3 -3.02 -1.30 -29.07
N TRP A 4 -3.01 -0.28 -28.26
CA TRP A 4 -4.04 -0.05 -27.23
C TRP A 4 -5.12 0.91 -27.75
N THR A 5 -6.11 0.35 -28.42
CA THR A 5 -7.27 1.13 -28.87
C THR A 5 -8.34 1.16 -27.78
N ALA A 6 -9.24 2.14 -27.82
CA ALA A 6 -10.35 2.24 -26.86
C ALA A 6 -11.20 0.96 -26.78
N PRO A 7 -11.52 0.26 -27.89
CA PRO A 7 -12.22 -1.04 -27.84
C PRO A 7 -11.44 -2.12 -27.09
N VAL A 8 -10.11 -2.20 -27.25
CA VAL A 8 -9.26 -3.18 -26.56
C VAL A 8 -9.22 -2.90 -25.06
N LEU A 9 -9.05 -1.62 -24.68
CA LEU A 9 -9.09 -1.22 -23.27
C LEU A 9 -10.44 -1.56 -22.63
N ARG A 10 -11.53 -1.30 -23.32
CA ARG A 10 -12.87 -1.66 -22.86
C ARG A 10 -13.02 -3.16 -22.68
N ALA A 11 -12.60 -3.96 -23.63
CA ALA A 11 -12.66 -5.43 -23.55
C ALA A 11 -11.85 -5.96 -22.35
N VAL A 12 -10.68 -5.36 -22.05
CA VAL A 12 -9.86 -5.71 -20.87
C VAL A 12 -10.61 -5.41 -19.58
N ILE A 13 -11.25 -4.23 -19.48
CA ILE A 13 -12.01 -3.85 -18.27
C ILE A 13 -13.28 -4.73 -18.15
N ASP A 14 -13.95 -5.05 -19.24
CA ASP A 14 -15.13 -5.92 -19.25
C ASP A 14 -14.80 -7.37 -18.88
N SER A 15 -13.57 -7.83 -19.12
CA SER A 15 -13.11 -9.19 -18.75
C SER A 15 -12.68 -9.31 -17.28
N ALA A 16 -12.57 -8.20 -16.53
CA ALA A 16 -12.16 -8.22 -15.14
C ALA A 16 -13.19 -8.97 -14.28
N PRO A 17 -12.74 -9.82 -13.34
CA PRO A 17 -13.63 -10.54 -12.43
C PRO A 17 -14.27 -9.65 -11.37
N GLU A 18 -13.63 -8.54 -11.02
CA GLU A 18 -14.15 -7.55 -10.07
C GLU A 18 -15.12 -6.57 -10.74
N GLY A 19 -16.07 -6.07 -9.96
CA GLY A 19 -16.96 -4.99 -10.40
C GLY A 19 -16.17 -3.68 -10.58
N ILE A 20 -16.13 -3.14 -11.80
CA ILE A 20 -15.45 -1.87 -12.09
C ILE A 20 -16.48 -0.83 -12.50
N VAL A 21 -16.41 0.32 -11.86
CA VAL A 21 -17.23 1.49 -12.18
C VAL A 21 -16.34 2.70 -12.38
N VAL A 22 -16.65 3.52 -13.35
CA VAL A 22 -16.03 4.83 -13.55
C VAL A 22 -17.08 5.90 -13.32
N CYS A 23 -16.76 6.89 -12.47
CA CYS A 23 -17.59 8.03 -12.19
C CYS A 23 -16.89 9.31 -12.65
N SER A 24 -17.67 10.27 -13.17
CA SER A 24 -17.14 11.61 -13.47
C SER A 24 -16.79 12.33 -12.18
N ALA A 25 -15.65 13.02 -12.15
CA ALA A 25 -15.30 13.92 -11.06
C ALA A 25 -15.89 15.33 -11.25
N LEU A 26 -16.50 15.58 -12.40
CA LEU A 26 -17.12 16.85 -12.75
C LEU A 26 -18.56 16.90 -12.17
N GLY A 27 -18.82 17.89 -11.35
CA GLY A 27 -20.13 18.07 -10.71
C GLY A 27 -20.21 17.56 -9.27
N THR A 28 -21.38 17.72 -8.64
CA THR A 28 -21.58 17.46 -7.21
C THR A 28 -21.89 15.99 -6.87
N ASP A 29 -22.39 15.20 -7.83
CA ASP A 29 -22.97 13.88 -7.57
C ASP A 29 -22.15 12.72 -8.15
N GLN A 30 -21.00 12.98 -8.75
CA GLN A 30 -20.11 11.98 -9.35
C GLN A 30 -20.86 10.90 -10.17
N PRO A 31 -21.58 11.28 -11.25
CA PRO A 31 -22.40 10.34 -11.99
C PRO A 31 -21.56 9.22 -12.60
N VAL A 32 -22.14 8.02 -12.61
CA VAL A 32 -21.54 6.86 -13.27
C VAL A 32 -21.48 7.12 -14.78
N VAL A 33 -20.30 6.93 -15.38
CA VAL A 33 -20.08 7.02 -16.83
C VAL A 33 -19.80 5.65 -17.45
N TYR A 34 -19.40 4.68 -16.64
CA TYR A 34 -19.15 3.32 -17.09
C TYR A 34 -19.32 2.31 -15.95
N ALA A 35 -19.83 1.13 -16.25
CA ALA A 35 -19.83 -0.04 -15.37
C ALA A 35 -19.57 -1.30 -16.20
N ASN A 36 -18.75 -2.23 -15.71
CA ASN A 36 -18.47 -3.49 -16.40
C ASN A 36 -19.49 -4.58 -16.03
N ALA A 37 -19.48 -5.68 -16.80
CA ALA A 37 -20.39 -6.81 -16.59
C ALA A 37 -20.24 -7.46 -15.20
N ALA A 38 -19.08 -7.41 -14.58
CA ALA A 38 -18.88 -7.92 -13.22
C ALA A 38 -19.62 -7.06 -12.18
N PHE A 39 -19.68 -5.74 -12.37
CA PHE A 39 -20.45 -4.86 -11.50
C PHE A 39 -21.96 -5.06 -11.64
N GLU A 40 -22.43 -5.34 -12.87
CA GLU A 40 -23.84 -5.71 -13.09
C GLU A 40 -24.20 -7.00 -12.33
N ARG A 41 -23.35 -8.03 -12.44
CA ARG A 41 -23.56 -9.30 -11.68
C ARG A 41 -23.51 -9.09 -10.17
N LEU A 42 -22.60 -8.22 -9.71
CA LEU A 42 -22.44 -7.92 -8.29
C LEU A 42 -23.67 -7.23 -7.71
N THR A 43 -24.22 -6.25 -8.42
CA THR A 43 -25.28 -5.37 -7.89
C THR A 43 -26.68 -5.72 -8.36
N GLY A 44 -26.80 -6.51 -9.44
CA GLY A 44 -28.07 -6.82 -10.08
C GLY A 44 -28.68 -5.68 -10.92
N TYR A 45 -27.98 -4.53 -11.01
CA TYR A 45 -28.37 -3.42 -11.89
C TYR A 45 -27.65 -3.55 -13.24
N GLU A 46 -28.36 -3.32 -14.32
CA GLU A 46 -27.74 -3.20 -15.63
C GLU A 46 -26.97 -1.87 -15.77
N ALA A 47 -25.86 -1.84 -16.52
CA ALA A 47 -25.04 -0.64 -16.69
C ALA A 47 -25.89 0.56 -17.19
N ARG A 48 -26.85 0.33 -18.09
CA ARG A 48 -27.76 1.39 -18.59
C ARG A 48 -28.63 2.03 -17.49
N GLU A 49 -28.91 1.32 -16.39
CA GLU A 49 -29.67 1.84 -15.25
C GLU A 49 -28.81 2.63 -14.28
N LEU A 50 -27.49 2.46 -14.36
CA LEU A 50 -26.50 3.08 -13.49
C LEU A 50 -25.89 4.34 -14.12
N ILE A 51 -25.68 4.34 -15.44
CA ILE A 51 -25.10 5.48 -16.14
C ILE A 51 -25.93 6.76 -15.90
N GLY A 52 -25.23 7.82 -15.52
CA GLY A 52 -25.83 9.11 -15.16
C GLY A 52 -26.40 9.18 -13.74
N THR A 53 -26.40 8.06 -12.98
CA THR A 53 -26.87 8.04 -11.59
C THR A 53 -25.71 8.06 -10.59
N ASP A 54 -26.03 8.32 -9.33
CA ASP A 54 -25.11 8.29 -8.20
C ASP A 54 -25.13 6.91 -7.53
N LEU A 55 -23.93 6.37 -7.26
CA LEU A 55 -23.79 5.06 -6.59
C LEU A 55 -24.27 5.05 -5.13
N ARG A 56 -24.57 6.20 -4.54
CA ARG A 56 -25.21 6.27 -3.20
C ARG A 56 -26.54 5.53 -3.15
N ARG A 57 -27.17 5.29 -4.31
CA ARG A 57 -28.40 4.45 -4.39
C ARG A 57 -28.20 3.04 -3.86
N LEU A 58 -26.96 2.48 -3.96
CA LEU A 58 -26.67 1.16 -3.42
C LEU A 58 -26.65 1.11 -1.89
N GLN A 59 -26.63 2.25 -1.21
CA GLN A 59 -26.65 2.32 0.25
C GLN A 59 -28.06 2.22 0.84
N GLY A 60 -29.10 2.35 0.01
CA GLY A 60 -30.47 2.35 0.48
C GLY A 60 -30.73 3.40 1.55
N SER A 61 -31.39 3.00 2.62
CA SER A 61 -31.63 3.84 3.82
C SER A 61 -30.46 3.84 4.81
N ASP A 62 -29.47 2.95 4.65
CA ASP A 62 -28.34 2.74 5.57
C ASP A 62 -27.22 3.77 5.32
N ARG A 63 -27.44 4.97 5.84
CA ARG A 63 -26.53 6.11 5.60
C ARG A 63 -25.52 6.37 6.71
N GLU A 64 -25.61 5.69 7.84
CA GLU A 64 -24.71 5.84 8.98
C GLU A 64 -23.64 4.73 8.98
N GLN A 65 -22.64 4.91 8.13
CA GLN A 65 -21.55 3.96 7.97
C GLN A 65 -20.19 4.71 7.96
N GLU A 66 -19.22 4.20 8.71
CA GLU A 66 -17.86 4.79 8.75
C GLU A 66 -17.22 4.85 7.37
N GLY A 67 -17.32 3.78 6.59
CA GLY A 67 -16.79 3.70 5.22
C GLY A 67 -17.32 4.79 4.29
N ARG A 68 -18.57 5.24 4.50
CA ARG A 68 -19.17 6.35 3.75
C ARG A 68 -18.46 7.68 3.99
N ASN A 69 -18.05 7.95 5.23
CA ASN A 69 -17.33 9.17 5.56
C ASN A 69 -15.94 9.18 4.92
N ARG A 70 -15.26 8.02 4.90
CA ARG A 70 -13.97 7.85 4.21
C ARG A 70 -14.10 8.11 2.71
N LEU A 71 -15.11 7.53 2.05
CA LEU A 71 -15.35 7.77 0.61
C LEU A 71 -15.65 9.25 0.33
N ARG A 72 -16.49 9.89 1.14
CA ARG A 72 -16.80 11.32 0.97
C ARG A 72 -15.56 12.19 1.09
N GLN A 73 -14.71 11.93 2.08
CA GLN A 73 -13.47 12.67 2.27
C GLN A 73 -12.52 12.47 1.08
N ALA A 74 -12.35 11.24 0.60
CA ALA A 74 -11.50 10.94 -0.55
C ALA A 74 -12.01 11.59 -1.84
N LEU A 75 -13.31 11.54 -2.11
CA LEU A 75 -13.93 12.21 -3.26
C LEU A 75 -13.68 13.74 -3.21
N THR A 76 -13.83 14.36 -2.03
CA THR A 76 -13.60 15.81 -1.85
C THR A 76 -12.12 16.17 -2.04
N GLN A 77 -11.21 15.32 -1.61
CA GLN A 77 -9.76 15.55 -1.69
C GLN A 77 -9.15 15.11 -3.02
N GLY A 78 -9.90 14.42 -3.88
CA GLY A 78 -9.36 13.80 -5.10
C GLY A 78 -8.28 12.76 -4.78
N ALA A 79 -8.48 11.98 -3.72
CA ALA A 79 -7.53 11.02 -3.18
C ALA A 79 -8.03 9.57 -3.33
N ALA A 80 -7.08 8.63 -3.37
CA ALA A 80 -7.38 7.20 -3.30
C ALA A 80 -7.87 6.80 -1.90
N THR A 81 -8.78 5.83 -1.83
CA THR A 81 -9.24 5.28 -0.54
C THR A 81 -9.79 3.88 -0.68
N ARG A 82 -9.84 3.19 0.45
CA ARG A 82 -10.58 1.94 0.60
C ARG A 82 -11.68 2.12 1.63
N ALA A 83 -12.86 1.59 1.33
CA ALA A 83 -13.98 1.60 2.23
C ALA A 83 -14.76 0.29 2.18
N LEU A 84 -15.30 -0.12 3.31
CA LEU A 84 -16.23 -1.23 3.42
C LEU A 84 -17.62 -0.67 3.73
N LEU A 85 -18.61 -1.00 2.90
CA LEU A 85 -19.98 -0.53 3.03
C LEU A 85 -20.97 -1.70 2.97
N ARG A 86 -22.03 -1.57 3.74
CA ARG A 86 -23.25 -2.36 3.48
C ARG A 86 -23.95 -1.72 2.29
N ASN A 87 -24.10 -2.51 1.25
CA ASN A 87 -24.84 -2.12 0.06
C ASN A 87 -26.01 -3.08 -0.18
N TYR A 88 -26.92 -2.68 -1.05
CA TYR A 88 -28.11 -3.44 -1.38
C TYR A 88 -28.18 -3.63 -2.88
N ARG A 89 -28.34 -4.90 -3.31
CA ARG A 89 -28.56 -5.25 -4.69
C ARG A 89 -29.95 -4.75 -5.15
N LYS A 90 -30.20 -4.83 -6.44
CA LYS A 90 -31.50 -4.43 -7.03
C LYS A 90 -32.69 -5.20 -6.43
N ASP A 91 -32.49 -6.46 -6.05
CA ASP A 91 -33.48 -7.31 -5.40
C ASP A 91 -33.67 -7.03 -3.90
N GLY A 92 -32.94 -6.05 -3.34
CA GLY A 92 -32.95 -5.72 -1.92
C GLY A 92 -32.02 -6.56 -1.06
N THR A 93 -31.33 -7.54 -1.60
CA THR A 93 -30.36 -8.35 -0.86
C THR A 93 -29.18 -7.51 -0.41
N GLN A 94 -28.90 -7.53 0.89
CA GLN A 94 -27.74 -6.86 1.48
C GLN A 94 -26.46 -7.62 1.12
N PHE A 95 -25.40 -6.88 0.82
CA PHE A 95 -24.05 -7.43 0.68
C PHE A 95 -22.99 -6.46 1.23
N TRP A 96 -21.85 -6.99 1.58
CA TRP A 96 -20.71 -6.19 2.04
C TRP A 96 -19.81 -5.84 0.86
N ASN A 97 -19.91 -4.59 0.45
CA ASN A 97 -19.16 -4.05 -0.68
C ASN A 97 -17.86 -3.43 -0.21
N GLU A 98 -16.76 -4.11 -0.54
CA GLU A 98 -15.44 -3.52 -0.42
C GLU A 98 -15.14 -2.69 -1.65
N ILE A 99 -14.80 -1.43 -1.45
CA ILE A 99 -14.62 -0.43 -2.50
C ILE A 99 -13.20 0.10 -2.45
N PHE A 100 -12.49 0.00 -3.58
CA PHE A 100 -11.23 0.70 -3.80
C PHE A 100 -11.49 1.82 -4.78
N LEU A 101 -11.27 3.05 -4.35
CA LEU A 101 -11.48 4.25 -5.14
C LEU A 101 -10.14 4.85 -5.51
N GLU A 102 -9.94 5.06 -6.82
CA GLU A 102 -8.73 5.68 -7.37
C GLU A 102 -9.09 6.91 -8.20
N PRO A 103 -8.42 8.05 -8.01
CA PRO A 103 -8.59 9.22 -8.86
C PRO A 103 -7.89 9.03 -10.20
N VAL A 104 -8.57 9.42 -11.27
CA VAL A 104 -8.02 9.45 -12.63
C VAL A 104 -7.79 10.91 -13.02
N ARG A 105 -6.57 11.21 -13.42
CA ARG A 105 -6.16 12.55 -13.83
C ARG A 105 -5.74 12.55 -15.30
N ASP A 106 -5.95 13.68 -15.97
CA ASP A 106 -5.46 13.90 -17.33
C ASP A 106 -3.95 14.19 -17.37
N ALA A 107 -3.45 14.47 -18.57
CA ALA A 107 -2.04 14.77 -18.79
C ALA A 107 -1.56 16.05 -18.08
N ASP A 108 -2.47 16.96 -17.79
CA ASP A 108 -2.19 18.23 -17.10
C ASP A 108 -2.34 18.08 -15.56
N GLY A 109 -2.66 16.86 -15.08
CA GLY A 109 -2.84 16.55 -13.68
C GLY A 109 -4.21 16.92 -13.11
N ALA A 110 -5.14 17.40 -13.92
CA ALA A 110 -6.49 17.73 -13.48
C ALA A 110 -7.31 16.45 -13.24
N LEU A 111 -8.04 16.42 -12.12
CA LEU A 111 -8.90 15.30 -11.76
C LEU A 111 -10.11 15.26 -12.71
N THR A 112 -10.27 14.17 -13.46
CA THR A 112 -11.35 14.00 -14.45
C THR A 112 -12.38 12.97 -14.03
N HIS A 113 -11.92 11.86 -13.44
CA HIS A 113 -12.79 10.75 -13.05
C HIS A 113 -12.30 10.10 -11.76
N PHE A 114 -13.14 9.23 -11.23
CA PHE A 114 -12.77 8.21 -10.26
C PHE A 114 -13.06 6.83 -10.83
N VAL A 115 -12.18 5.87 -10.61
CA VAL A 115 -12.46 4.46 -10.84
C VAL A 115 -12.66 3.75 -9.52
N GLY A 116 -13.77 3.05 -9.39
CA GLY A 116 -14.10 2.22 -8.23
C GLY A 116 -13.99 0.74 -8.59
N PHE A 117 -13.26 -0.02 -7.79
CA PHE A 117 -13.25 -1.48 -7.83
C PHE A 117 -14.12 -2.00 -6.68
N HIS A 118 -15.03 -2.89 -6.97
CA HIS A 118 -16.06 -3.34 -6.06
C HIS A 118 -16.07 -4.86 -5.93
N ARG A 119 -16.14 -5.34 -4.69
CA ARG A 119 -16.17 -6.77 -4.39
C ARG A 119 -17.10 -7.06 -3.22
N ASP A 120 -17.88 -8.17 -3.32
CA ASP A 120 -18.61 -8.72 -2.19
C ASP A 120 -17.68 -9.56 -1.33
N VAL A 121 -17.48 -9.16 -0.09
CA VAL A 121 -16.61 -9.86 0.88
C VAL A 121 -17.38 -10.81 1.81
N GLY A 122 -18.68 -10.91 1.68
CA GLY A 122 -19.54 -11.83 2.45
C GLY A 122 -19.52 -11.61 3.99
N GLU A 123 -20.30 -12.41 4.70
CA GLU A 123 -20.37 -12.30 6.17
C GLU A 123 -19.19 -12.95 6.90
N ARG A 124 -18.59 -13.99 6.32
CA ARG A 124 -17.48 -14.72 6.96
C ARG A 124 -16.22 -13.88 7.14
N GLU A 125 -15.91 -13.04 6.17
CA GLU A 125 -14.74 -12.14 6.25
C GLU A 125 -14.95 -11.00 7.25
N ARG A 126 -16.20 -10.61 7.51
CA ARG A 126 -16.58 -9.63 8.52
C ARG A 126 -16.46 -10.16 9.96
N SER A 127 -16.91 -11.40 10.18
CA SER A 127 -16.93 -12.02 11.51
C SER A 127 -15.53 -12.34 12.05
N ALA A 128 -14.55 -12.46 11.17
CA ALA A 128 -13.16 -12.69 11.55
C ALA A 128 -12.46 -11.44 12.13
N GLY A 129 -13.16 -10.30 12.25
CA GLY A 129 -12.55 -9.03 12.70
C GLY A 129 -11.43 -8.56 11.76
N THR A 130 -11.32 -9.24 10.65
CA THR A 130 -10.27 -9.06 9.67
C THR A 130 -10.80 -8.06 8.64
N GLN A 131 -10.40 -6.82 8.74
CA GLN A 131 -10.24 -5.99 7.55
C GLN A 131 -9.13 -6.65 6.72
N SER A 132 -9.40 -7.85 6.26
CA SER A 132 -8.44 -8.63 5.50
C SER A 132 -8.37 -8.03 4.11
N SER A 133 -7.24 -7.48 3.80
CA SER A 133 -6.75 -7.11 2.48
C SER A 133 -6.69 -8.29 1.48
N VAL A 134 -7.32 -9.41 1.80
CA VAL A 134 -7.34 -10.67 1.04
C VAL A 134 -8.05 -10.56 -0.31
N GLY A 135 -8.45 -9.37 -0.72
CA GLY A 135 -9.17 -9.19 -1.95
C GLY A 135 -8.66 -8.16 -2.94
N LEU A 136 -7.56 -7.48 -2.60
CA LEU A 136 -6.92 -6.62 -3.59
C LEU A 136 -6.38 -7.47 -4.75
N PRO A 137 -6.61 -7.08 -6.00
CA PRO A 137 -5.88 -7.64 -7.13
C PRO A 137 -4.37 -7.60 -6.85
N ALA A 138 -3.63 -8.62 -7.28
CA ALA A 138 -2.17 -8.70 -7.05
C ALA A 138 -1.45 -7.42 -7.46
N TRP A 139 -1.88 -6.78 -8.55
CA TRP A 139 -1.30 -5.54 -9.07
C TRP A 139 -1.51 -4.30 -8.16
N MET A 140 -2.48 -4.33 -7.24
CA MET A 140 -2.65 -3.28 -6.21
C MET A 140 -1.85 -3.57 -4.95
N ARG A 141 -1.61 -4.85 -4.67
CA ARG A 141 -0.86 -5.28 -3.49
C ARG A 141 0.63 -5.30 -3.74
N GLU A 142 1.04 -5.60 -4.97
CA GLU A 142 2.42 -5.88 -5.33
C GLU A 142 3.02 -4.75 -6.18
N ASP A 143 4.18 -4.30 -5.79
CA ASP A 143 4.99 -3.35 -6.56
C ASP A 143 5.55 -4.03 -7.82
N ARG A 144 5.28 -3.47 -8.97
CA ARG A 144 5.66 -4.06 -10.28
C ARG A 144 7.16 -4.24 -10.48
N LEU A 145 7.96 -3.40 -9.83
CA LEU A 145 9.41 -3.47 -9.97
C LEU A 145 9.99 -4.60 -9.12
N THR A 146 9.56 -4.73 -7.88
CA THR A 146 10.20 -5.58 -6.88
C THR A 146 9.43 -6.86 -6.59
N GLY A 147 8.14 -6.94 -6.91
CA GLY A 147 7.24 -8.02 -6.49
C GLY A 147 6.93 -8.01 -4.99
N LEU A 148 7.43 -7.02 -4.25
CA LEU A 148 7.08 -6.81 -2.85
C LEU A 148 5.71 -6.13 -2.74
N TYR A 149 5.20 -6.03 -1.52
CA TYR A 149 3.98 -5.26 -1.31
C TYR A 149 4.17 -3.77 -1.64
N THR A 150 3.08 -3.11 -2.02
CA THR A 150 3.05 -1.65 -2.19
C THR A 150 3.01 -0.95 -0.84
N ARG A 151 3.41 0.32 -0.80
CA ARG A 151 3.31 1.20 0.36
C ARG A 151 1.88 1.24 0.92
N ASN A 152 0.89 1.44 0.06
CA ASN A 152 -0.52 1.55 0.48
C ASN A 152 -0.99 0.27 1.18
N TYR A 153 -0.62 -0.88 0.63
CA TYR A 153 -0.96 -2.16 1.23
C TYR A 153 -0.24 -2.38 2.58
N PHE A 154 1.02 -1.98 2.68
CA PHE A 154 1.77 -2.02 3.93
C PHE A 154 1.13 -1.17 5.02
N GLU A 155 0.78 0.09 4.72
CA GLU A 155 0.14 1.00 5.67
C GLU A 155 -1.20 0.46 6.18
N GLU A 156 -1.95 -0.22 5.33
CA GLU A 156 -3.19 -0.87 5.70
C GLU A 156 -2.96 -2.02 6.68
N LEU A 157 -2.02 -2.91 6.37
CA LEU A 157 -1.67 -4.02 7.26
C LEU A 157 -1.06 -3.53 8.57
N LEU A 158 -0.27 -2.46 8.55
CA LEU A 158 0.25 -1.83 9.76
C LEU A 158 -0.89 -1.36 10.67
N ARG A 159 -1.93 -0.71 10.14
CA ARG A 159 -3.10 -0.29 10.94
C ARG A 159 -3.82 -1.49 11.55
N HIS A 160 -3.97 -2.56 10.80
CA HIS A 160 -4.57 -3.80 11.30
C HIS A 160 -3.73 -4.42 12.44
N ASP A 161 -2.44 -4.62 12.20
CA ASP A 161 -1.53 -5.22 13.17
C ASP A 161 -1.35 -4.34 14.41
N TRP A 162 -1.45 -3.01 14.26
CA TRP A 162 -1.47 -2.07 15.37
C TRP A 162 -2.63 -2.33 16.34
N GLN A 163 -3.85 -2.55 15.82
CA GLN A 163 -5.01 -2.85 16.66
C GLN A 163 -4.87 -4.20 17.40
N ILE A 164 -4.31 -5.20 16.73
CA ILE A 164 -4.04 -6.50 17.34
C ILE A 164 -2.98 -6.35 18.44
N ALA A 165 -1.84 -5.72 18.12
CA ALA A 165 -0.73 -5.55 19.05
C ALA A 165 -1.14 -4.72 20.27
N ARG A 166 -2.01 -3.71 20.08
CA ARG A 166 -2.58 -2.93 21.19
C ARG A 166 -3.43 -3.77 22.12
N ARG A 167 -4.30 -4.65 21.57
CA ARG A 167 -5.16 -5.53 22.37
C ARG A 167 -4.39 -6.61 23.11
N GLU A 168 -3.29 -7.07 22.51
CA GLU A 168 -2.46 -8.14 23.05
C GLU A 168 -1.26 -7.60 23.86
N GLU A 169 -1.18 -6.26 24.04
CA GLU A 169 -0.11 -5.58 24.76
C GLU A 169 1.29 -6.00 24.29
N ARG A 170 1.46 -6.09 22.94
CA ARG A 170 2.71 -6.52 22.32
C ARG A 170 3.41 -5.38 21.60
N LEU A 171 4.75 -5.45 21.56
CA LEU A 171 5.56 -4.59 20.73
C LEU A 171 5.29 -4.85 19.24
N LEU A 172 5.13 -3.79 18.49
CA LEU A 172 5.13 -3.79 17.05
C LEU A 172 6.41 -3.12 16.55
N THR A 173 7.06 -3.75 15.60
CA THR A 173 8.35 -3.29 15.08
C THR A 173 8.28 -3.13 13.57
N ILE A 174 8.80 -2.01 13.09
CA ILE A 174 9.12 -1.83 11.66
C ILE A 174 10.62 -1.61 11.48
N MET A 175 11.09 -2.07 10.34
CA MET A 175 12.45 -1.82 9.86
C MET A 175 12.37 -1.10 8.52
N MET A 176 13.04 0.05 8.42
CA MET A 176 13.11 0.81 7.17
C MET A 176 14.53 0.75 6.62
N PHE A 177 14.64 0.49 5.32
CA PHE A 177 15.90 0.31 4.61
C PHE A 177 16.04 1.39 3.55
N GLU A 178 17.21 1.97 3.42
CA GLU A 178 17.56 2.91 2.36
C GLU A 178 18.82 2.43 1.66
N ILE A 179 18.75 2.30 0.34
CA ILE A 179 19.93 2.02 -0.48
C ILE A 179 20.81 3.27 -0.47
N ASP A 180 22.01 3.15 0.08
CA ASP A 180 22.93 4.27 0.24
C ASP A 180 23.38 4.80 -1.12
N ALA A 181 23.40 6.13 -1.25
CA ALA A 181 23.78 6.83 -2.48
C ALA A 181 23.00 6.39 -3.75
N HIS A 182 21.73 5.96 -3.59
CA HIS A 182 20.89 5.47 -4.69
C HIS A 182 20.77 6.48 -5.84
N GLN A 183 20.64 7.77 -5.54
CA GLN A 183 20.59 8.80 -6.56
C GLN A 183 21.88 8.87 -7.37
N ALA A 184 23.04 8.86 -6.71
CA ALA A 184 24.35 8.86 -7.39
C ALA A 184 24.57 7.59 -8.23
N TYR A 185 24.00 6.47 -7.80
CA TYR A 185 23.98 5.23 -8.59
C TYR A 185 23.14 5.41 -9.86
N THR A 186 21.95 5.97 -9.73
CA THR A 186 21.03 6.23 -10.86
C THR A 186 21.66 7.21 -11.88
N GLU A 187 22.27 8.28 -11.39
CA GLU A 187 22.98 9.26 -12.25
C GLU A 187 24.16 8.64 -13.00
N ARG A 188 24.81 7.68 -12.39
CA ARG A 188 26.00 7.03 -12.98
C ARG A 188 25.67 5.92 -13.97
N PHE A 189 24.66 5.10 -13.66
CA PHE A 189 24.37 3.86 -14.41
C PHE A 189 23.02 3.87 -15.11
N GLY A 190 22.21 4.92 -14.92
CA GLY A 190 20.89 5.07 -15.49
C GLY A 190 19.80 4.33 -14.71
N GLN A 191 18.54 4.69 -15.02
CA GLN A 191 17.36 4.19 -14.31
C GLN A 191 17.22 2.66 -14.37
N GLN A 192 17.51 2.05 -15.52
CA GLN A 192 17.38 0.60 -15.71
C GLN A 192 18.32 -0.19 -14.78
N ALA A 193 19.55 0.30 -14.59
CA ALA A 193 20.52 -0.32 -13.68
C ALA A 193 20.11 -0.10 -12.22
N ALA A 194 19.59 1.09 -11.87
CA ALA A 194 19.07 1.40 -10.56
C ALA A 194 17.87 0.50 -10.20
N ASP A 195 16.95 0.32 -11.13
CA ASP A 195 15.80 -0.57 -10.98
C ASP A 195 16.22 -2.05 -10.78
N ALA A 196 17.23 -2.50 -11.52
CA ALA A 196 17.78 -3.85 -11.34
C ALA A 196 18.45 -4.01 -9.97
N CYS A 197 19.15 -2.98 -9.48
CA CYS A 197 19.72 -2.94 -8.14
C CYS A 197 18.64 -3.03 -7.07
N VAL A 198 17.62 -2.17 -7.15
CA VAL A 198 16.47 -2.18 -6.21
C VAL A 198 15.80 -3.54 -6.19
N ARG A 199 15.52 -4.13 -7.36
CA ARG A 199 14.89 -5.47 -7.47
C ARG A 199 15.73 -6.55 -6.81
N ARG A 200 17.03 -6.55 -7.04
CA ARG A 200 17.94 -7.54 -6.44
C ARG A 200 17.99 -7.42 -4.93
N LEU A 201 18.14 -6.20 -4.39
CA LEU A 201 18.19 -5.96 -2.95
C LEU A 201 16.85 -6.23 -2.27
N ALA A 202 15.75 -5.91 -2.93
CA ALA A 202 14.40 -6.26 -2.47
C ALA A 202 14.26 -7.78 -2.26
N GLY A 203 14.74 -8.59 -3.22
CA GLY A 203 14.76 -10.05 -3.08
C GLY A 203 15.62 -10.54 -1.92
N VAL A 204 16.81 -9.96 -1.73
CA VAL A 204 17.72 -10.29 -0.61
C VAL A 204 17.09 -9.97 0.74
N ILE A 205 16.53 -8.76 0.88
CA ILE A 205 15.91 -8.32 2.13
C ILE A 205 14.67 -9.16 2.42
N ASN A 206 13.78 -9.36 1.45
CA ASN A 206 12.58 -10.18 1.61
C ASN A 206 12.91 -11.62 2.03
N GLY A 207 13.97 -12.19 1.46
CA GLY A 207 14.45 -13.54 1.81
C GLY A 207 14.95 -13.69 3.25
N CYS A 208 15.15 -12.58 3.98
CA CYS A 208 15.49 -12.59 5.40
C CYS A 208 14.23 -12.69 6.30
N PHE A 209 13.07 -12.23 5.83
CA PHE A 209 11.80 -12.28 6.52
C PHE A 209 11.06 -13.57 6.16
N ARG A 210 11.13 -14.56 7.03
CA ARG A 210 10.64 -15.93 6.74
C ARG A 210 9.40 -16.35 7.51
N ARG A 211 8.94 -15.54 8.46
CA ARG A 211 7.74 -15.86 9.23
C ARG A 211 6.51 -15.47 8.42
N GLY A 212 5.46 -16.26 8.45
CA GLY A 212 4.20 -15.96 7.75
C GLY A 212 3.52 -14.66 8.19
N SER A 213 4.00 -14.06 9.29
CA SER A 213 3.55 -12.78 9.81
C SER A 213 4.46 -11.60 9.41
N ASP A 214 5.61 -11.89 8.79
CA ASP A 214 6.51 -10.85 8.36
C ASP A 214 6.04 -10.29 7.01
N LEU A 215 6.24 -9.00 6.80
CA LEU A 215 5.76 -8.29 5.64
C LEU A 215 6.84 -7.35 5.15
N VAL A 216 7.14 -7.38 3.86
CA VAL A 216 8.11 -6.49 3.24
C VAL A 216 7.45 -5.75 2.09
N ALA A 217 7.63 -4.43 2.04
CA ALA A 217 7.05 -3.57 1.03
C ALA A 217 8.09 -2.61 0.44
N ARG A 218 7.82 -2.18 -0.79
CA ARG A 218 8.51 -1.04 -1.36
C ARG A 218 7.91 0.25 -0.80
N TRP A 219 8.80 1.17 -0.34
CA TRP A 219 8.34 2.44 0.21
C TRP A 219 8.34 3.52 -0.88
N GLU A 220 9.51 4.03 -1.23
CA GLU A 220 9.69 4.98 -2.33
C GLU A 220 11.15 4.99 -2.79
N GLY A 221 11.41 5.28 -4.06
CA GLY A 221 12.77 5.35 -4.60
C GLY A 221 13.57 4.08 -4.31
N GLY A 222 14.69 4.23 -3.61
CA GLY A 222 15.55 3.14 -3.12
C GLY A 222 15.21 2.68 -1.69
N ARG A 223 14.03 2.98 -1.16
CA ARG A 223 13.61 2.61 0.19
C ARG A 223 12.69 1.41 0.21
N LEU A 224 12.88 0.57 1.22
CA LEU A 224 12.04 -0.58 1.54
C LEU A 224 11.63 -0.50 3.01
N ILE A 225 10.54 -1.16 3.35
CA ILE A 225 10.04 -1.23 4.72
C ILE A 225 9.61 -2.66 5.03
N ALA A 226 9.83 -3.09 6.26
CA ALA A 226 9.35 -4.38 6.75
C ALA A 226 8.61 -4.21 8.08
N LEU A 227 7.55 -4.97 8.25
CA LEU A 227 6.85 -5.17 9.51
C LEU A 227 7.29 -6.51 10.07
N ALA A 228 7.85 -6.49 11.29
CA ALA A 228 8.32 -7.67 11.98
C ALA A 228 7.60 -7.82 13.32
N ARG A 229 7.15 -9.01 13.64
CA ARG A 229 6.65 -9.31 14.99
C ARG A 229 7.85 -9.50 15.91
N SER A 230 7.92 -8.66 16.94
CA SER A 230 9.12 -8.40 17.72
C SER A 230 9.65 -9.61 18.49
N THR A 231 10.95 -9.75 18.36
CA THR A 231 11.88 -10.26 19.39
C THR A 231 12.59 -9.04 19.99
N GLY A 232 13.07 -9.10 21.22
CA GLY A 232 13.63 -7.93 21.92
C GLY A 232 14.71 -7.13 21.16
N PRO A 233 15.07 -5.93 21.62
CA PRO A 233 15.91 -4.97 20.88
C PRO A 233 17.25 -5.52 20.39
N ALA A 234 17.97 -6.30 21.21
CA ALA A 234 19.26 -6.88 20.84
C ALA A 234 19.17 -7.88 19.68
N ALA A 235 18.08 -8.64 19.60
CA ALA A 235 17.83 -9.56 18.49
C ALA A 235 17.51 -8.80 17.19
N LEU A 236 16.85 -7.65 17.28
CA LEU A 236 16.55 -6.80 16.14
C LEU A 236 17.81 -6.14 15.57
N GLU A 237 18.72 -5.71 16.42
CA GLU A 237 20.01 -5.13 16.01
C GLU A 237 20.86 -6.19 15.29
N GLY A 238 21.00 -7.38 15.88
CA GLY A 238 21.68 -8.50 15.24
C GLY A 238 21.04 -8.92 13.91
N PHE A 239 19.71 -8.88 13.82
CA PHE A 239 18.98 -9.15 12.58
C PHE A 239 19.25 -8.08 11.52
N ALA A 240 19.26 -6.81 11.89
CA ALA A 240 19.61 -5.71 10.99
C ALA A 240 21.06 -5.85 10.47
N HIS A 241 22.02 -6.19 11.32
CA HIS A 241 23.41 -6.48 10.91
C HIS A 241 23.49 -7.63 9.92
N MET A 242 22.78 -8.73 10.15
CA MET A 242 22.73 -9.85 9.24
C MET A 242 22.18 -9.44 7.86
N ILE A 243 21.16 -8.58 7.81
CA ILE A 243 20.59 -8.07 6.55
C ILE A 243 21.60 -7.18 5.83
N THR A 244 22.24 -6.21 6.51
CA THR A 244 23.24 -5.33 5.89
C THR A 244 24.41 -6.12 5.32
N GLN A 245 24.87 -7.16 6.01
CA GLN A 245 25.92 -8.04 5.51
C GLN A 245 25.48 -8.80 4.27
N ARG A 246 24.27 -9.37 4.25
CA ARG A 246 23.74 -10.07 3.06
C ARG A 246 23.58 -9.16 1.85
N VAL A 247 23.27 -7.88 2.06
CA VAL A 247 23.26 -6.89 0.99
C VAL A 247 24.68 -6.64 0.47
N LEU A 248 25.64 -6.46 1.35
CA LEU A 248 27.06 -6.27 1.00
C LEU A 248 27.63 -7.47 0.23
N ASP A 249 27.25 -8.68 0.62
CA ASP A 249 27.66 -9.94 -0.03
C ASP A 249 27.18 -10.05 -1.49
N GLN A 250 26.22 -9.21 -1.91
CA GLN A 250 25.80 -9.14 -3.31
C GLN A 250 26.88 -8.53 -4.22
N CYS A 251 27.86 -7.86 -3.66
CA CYS A 251 28.99 -7.24 -4.37
C CYS A 251 28.53 -6.35 -5.55
N ILE A 252 27.41 -5.65 -5.43
CA ILE A 252 26.94 -4.74 -6.48
C ILE A 252 27.90 -3.55 -6.51
N HIS A 253 28.61 -3.37 -7.63
CA HIS A 253 29.63 -2.35 -7.74
C HIS A 253 29.03 -0.94 -7.74
N HIS A 254 29.55 -0.06 -6.87
CA HIS A 254 29.16 1.34 -6.76
C HIS A 254 30.40 2.23 -6.58
N PRO A 255 31.02 2.74 -7.67
CA PRO A 255 32.29 3.46 -7.60
C PRO A 255 32.24 4.77 -6.81
N ARG A 256 31.05 5.29 -6.55
CA ARG A 256 30.79 6.44 -5.68
C ARG A 256 29.99 6.05 -4.45
N GLY A 257 30.04 4.79 -4.05
CA GLY A 257 29.37 4.31 -2.85
C GLY A 257 29.93 4.98 -1.61
N ALA A 258 29.07 5.42 -0.71
CA ALA A 258 29.47 6.15 0.49
C ALA A 258 30.29 5.30 1.48
N ALA A 259 30.25 3.96 1.37
CA ALA A 259 31.01 3.01 2.21
C ALA A 259 32.02 2.17 1.41
N GLY A 260 32.46 2.61 0.23
CA GLY A 260 33.46 1.91 -0.57
C GLY A 260 33.01 1.54 -1.98
N LYS A 261 33.42 0.34 -2.46
CA LYS A 261 33.20 -0.07 -3.86
C LYS A 261 31.83 -0.70 -4.12
N TYR A 262 31.04 -0.98 -3.10
CA TYR A 262 29.81 -1.75 -3.22
C TYR A 262 28.60 -0.98 -2.67
N VAL A 263 27.44 -1.34 -3.17
CA VAL A 263 26.17 -0.84 -2.64
C VAL A 263 25.97 -1.37 -1.22
N THR A 264 25.57 -0.45 -0.32
CA THR A 264 25.17 -0.74 1.06
C THR A 264 23.76 -0.27 1.32
N VAL A 265 23.20 -0.66 2.46
CA VAL A 265 21.91 -0.15 2.95
C VAL A 265 22.05 0.35 4.36
N SER A 266 21.47 1.51 4.63
CA SER A 266 21.23 2.01 5.98
C SER A 266 19.89 1.50 6.49
N VAL A 267 19.82 1.18 7.79
CA VAL A 267 18.65 0.54 8.40
C VAL A 267 18.20 1.32 9.62
N ALA A 268 16.93 1.65 9.68
CA ALA A 268 16.28 2.12 10.89
C ALA A 268 15.37 1.05 11.47
N VAL A 269 15.38 0.89 12.78
CA VAL A 269 14.51 -0.02 13.52
C VAL A 269 13.69 0.79 14.50
N ALA A 270 12.37 0.75 14.36
CA ALA A 270 11.44 1.41 15.26
C ALA A 270 10.52 0.38 15.91
N SER A 271 10.43 0.41 17.23
CA SER A 271 9.57 -0.47 18.01
C SER A 271 8.75 0.34 18.99
N LEU A 272 7.45 0.13 18.98
CA LEU A 272 6.51 0.75 19.92
C LEU A 272 5.53 -0.29 20.46
N MET A 273 5.12 -0.09 21.69
CA MET A 273 3.93 -0.71 22.24
C MET A 273 2.72 0.18 21.91
N PRO A 274 1.78 -0.28 21.08
CA PRO A 274 0.60 0.50 20.74
C PRO A 274 -0.23 0.86 21.98
N THR A 275 -0.61 2.12 22.09
CA THR A 275 -1.49 2.61 23.16
C THR A 275 -2.69 3.34 22.58
N VAL A 276 -3.68 3.69 23.42
CA VAL A 276 -4.86 4.45 22.98
C VAL A 276 -4.48 5.87 22.50
N LYS A 277 -3.37 6.42 23.02
CA LYS A 277 -2.92 7.78 22.70
C LYS A 277 -2.06 7.88 21.44
N LEU A 278 -1.51 6.77 20.98
CA LEU A 278 -0.63 6.71 19.82
C LEU A 278 -1.36 6.15 18.60
N GLN A 279 -1.00 6.64 17.43
CA GLN A 279 -1.47 6.16 16.14
C GLN A 279 -0.35 5.38 15.42
N PRO A 280 -0.68 4.48 14.47
CA PRO A 280 0.31 3.72 13.70
C PRO A 280 1.36 4.59 13.02
N GLU A 281 0.98 5.80 12.62
CA GLU A 281 1.83 6.79 11.97
C GLU A 281 3.01 7.23 12.85
N ALA A 282 2.88 7.16 14.18
CA ALA A 282 3.99 7.45 15.09
C ALA A 282 5.15 6.45 14.89
N LEU A 283 4.83 5.18 14.60
CA LEU A 283 5.84 4.16 14.35
C LEU A 283 6.58 4.42 13.03
N LEU A 284 5.85 4.83 11.98
CA LEU A 284 6.43 5.23 10.69
C LEU A 284 7.35 6.45 10.85
N LEU A 285 6.86 7.49 11.52
CA LEU A 285 7.63 8.71 11.77
C LEU A 285 8.91 8.42 12.56
N GLY A 286 8.82 7.56 13.57
CA GLY A 286 9.98 7.12 14.34
C GLY A 286 11.04 6.42 13.49
N ALA A 287 10.62 5.55 12.57
CA ALA A 287 11.52 4.89 11.65
C ALA A 287 12.14 5.87 10.65
N GLU A 288 11.36 6.78 10.08
CA GLU A 288 11.85 7.78 9.13
C GLU A 288 12.89 8.70 9.77
N ARG A 289 12.63 9.21 10.97
CA ARG A 289 13.58 10.05 11.71
C ARG A 289 14.87 9.31 12.07
N ALA A 290 14.75 8.05 12.49
CA ALA A 290 15.91 7.21 12.76
C ALA A 290 16.72 6.94 11.47
N LEU A 291 16.05 6.72 10.33
CA LEU A 291 16.72 6.52 9.06
C LEU A 291 17.46 7.77 8.59
N LEU A 292 16.86 8.95 8.73
CA LEU A 292 17.52 10.22 8.42
C LEU A 292 18.82 10.40 9.23
N ARG A 293 18.81 10.00 10.52
CA ARG A 293 20.04 10.02 11.33
C ARG A 293 21.07 9.00 10.85
N ALA A 294 20.62 7.80 10.46
CA ALA A 294 21.52 6.77 9.92
C ALA A 294 22.24 7.28 8.67
N SER A 295 21.47 7.81 7.70
CA SER A 295 21.99 8.31 6.42
C SER A 295 22.90 9.55 6.60
N ALA A 296 22.68 10.37 7.61
CA ALA A 296 23.50 11.56 7.89
C ALA A 296 24.89 11.23 8.48
N LEU A 297 25.06 10.06 9.10
CA LEU A 297 26.32 9.70 9.77
C LEU A 297 27.33 9.05 8.81
N GLN A 298 26.95 8.00 8.15
CA GLN A 298 27.73 7.24 7.15
C GLN A 298 26.83 6.17 6.53
N ALA A 299 27.17 5.69 5.32
CA ALA A 299 26.47 4.56 4.69
C ALA A 299 26.61 3.25 5.48
N GLY A 300 25.63 2.37 5.36
CA GLY A 300 25.60 1.05 5.99
C GLY A 300 25.35 1.10 7.51
N ARG A 301 24.75 2.16 8.03
CA ARG A 301 24.48 2.31 9.46
C ARG A 301 23.13 1.71 9.86
N ILE A 302 23.12 1.19 11.10
CA ILE A 302 21.91 0.74 11.75
C ILE A 302 21.59 1.73 12.88
N MET A 303 20.35 2.19 12.94
CA MET A 303 19.88 3.13 13.93
C MET A 303 18.57 2.65 14.56
N MET A 304 18.60 2.53 15.89
CA MET A 304 17.38 2.28 16.66
C MET A 304 16.65 3.60 16.90
N ALA A 305 15.35 3.62 16.68
CA ALA A 305 14.52 4.76 17.07
C ALA A 305 14.44 4.87 18.59
N THR A 306 14.52 6.10 19.07
CA THR A 306 14.46 6.44 20.50
C THR A 306 13.16 7.16 20.82
N GLY A 307 12.82 7.35 22.09
CA GLY A 307 11.59 8.06 22.48
C GLY A 307 11.41 9.44 21.84
N LYS A 308 12.51 10.13 21.49
CA LYS A 308 12.48 11.44 20.81
C LYS A 308 12.02 11.35 19.35
N ASP A 309 12.12 10.18 18.72
CA ASP A 309 11.74 9.99 17.33
C ASP A 309 10.23 9.82 17.17
N PHE A 310 9.54 9.47 18.24
CA PHE A 310 8.09 9.24 18.25
C PHE A 310 7.29 10.46 18.73
N ALA A 311 7.95 11.54 19.09
CA ALA A 311 7.34 12.77 19.60
C ALA A 311 6.87 13.72 18.48
#